data_5289840f50a009b9ff81f1300a0bbcd4
#
_entry.id   5289840f50a009b9ff81f1300a0bbcd4
#
_cell.length_a   1.000
_cell.length_b   1.000
_cell.length_c   1.000
_cell.angle_alpha   90.00
_cell.angle_beta   90.00
_cell.angle_gamma   90.00
#
_symmetry.space_group_name_H-M   'P 1'
#
loop_
_entity.id
_entity.type
_entity.pdbx_description
1 polymer ?
#
loop_
_entity_poly.entity_id
_entity_poly.type
_entity_poly.pdbx_seq_one_letter_code
_entity_poly.pdbx_strand_id
1 'polypeptide(L)'
;SIFLETAENEKEHAKIWFKLLKNGIGTTAENLKDAAAGEHYEWDEMYQKFEKEAEEEGFTHIASLFHAVGQIERHHEERYLTLLSNLENQRVFQKLEIVTWICSNCGHLVIGKSAPEVCPVCAHPQGFFRLQAKDY
;
A
#
# COMPACT_ATOMS: atom_id res chain seq x y z
N SER A 1 21.76 -13.88 -1.29
CA SER A 1 21.89 -14.70 -2.52
C SER A 1 21.93 -13.79 -3.72
N ILE A 2 22.63 -14.21 -4.79
CA ILE A 2 22.82 -13.40 -6.01
C ILE A 2 21.51 -13.00 -6.68
N PHE A 3 20.47 -13.82 -6.59
CA PHE A 3 19.14 -13.49 -7.12
C PHE A 3 18.50 -12.30 -6.40
N LEU A 4 18.65 -12.19 -5.10
CA LEU A 4 18.13 -11.03 -4.35
C LEU A 4 18.93 -9.76 -4.67
N GLU A 5 20.24 -9.86 -4.81
CA GLU A 5 21.08 -8.75 -5.21
C GLU A 5 20.69 -8.25 -6.61
N THR A 6 20.53 -9.15 -7.58
CA THR A 6 20.08 -8.80 -8.94
C THR A 6 18.68 -8.17 -8.91
N ALA A 7 17.74 -8.69 -8.13
CA ALA A 7 16.40 -8.10 -8.01
C ALA A 7 16.43 -6.65 -7.47
N GLU A 8 17.30 -6.35 -6.50
CA GLU A 8 17.50 -4.98 -6.03
C GLU A 8 18.11 -4.08 -7.12
N ASN A 9 19.05 -4.61 -7.93
CA ASN A 9 19.59 -3.86 -9.07
C ASN A 9 18.50 -3.54 -10.11
N GLU A 10 17.66 -4.51 -10.47
CA GLU A 10 16.56 -4.31 -11.43
C GLU A 10 15.52 -3.31 -10.88
N LYS A 11 15.26 -3.31 -9.59
CA LYS A 11 14.43 -2.28 -8.96
C LYS A 11 15.01 -0.87 -9.15
N GLU A 12 16.33 -0.69 -9.00
CA GLU A 12 16.97 0.60 -9.23
C GLU A 12 16.92 0.99 -10.72
N HIS A 13 17.06 0.03 -11.65
CA HIS A 13 16.86 0.29 -13.08
C HIS A 13 15.43 0.77 -13.37
N ALA A 14 14.42 0.09 -12.83
CA ALA A 14 13.02 0.48 -12.97
C ALA A 14 12.77 1.91 -12.44
N LYS A 15 13.40 2.30 -11.33
CA LYS A 15 13.31 3.66 -10.77
C LYS A 15 13.92 4.72 -11.71
N ILE A 16 14.99 4.40 -12.44
CA ILE A 16 15.56 5.32 -13.44
C ILE A 16 14.52 5.62 -14.52
N TRP A 17 13.94 4.60 -15.11
CA TRP A 17 12.94 4.74 -16.16
C TRP A 17 11.66 5.42 -15.66
N PHE A 18 11.18 5.04 -14.48
CA PHE A 18 10.01 5.66 -13.86
C PHE A 18 10.20 7.18 -13.67
N LYS A 19 11.36 7.62 -13.17
CA LYS A 19 11.67 9.04 -12.99
C LYS A 19 11.67 9.82 -14.31
N LEU A 20 12.12 9.21 -15.39
CA LEU A 20 12.10 9.83 -16.71
C LEU A 20 10.67 9.93 -17.26
N LEU A 21 9.83 8.90 -17.07
CA LEU A 21 8.45 8.88 -17.54
C LEU A 21 7.53 9.82 -16.75
N LYS A 22 7.73 9.92 -15.45
CA LYS A 22 6.86 10.67 -14.51
C LYS A 22 7.46 12.00 -14.05
N ASN A 23 8.60 12.41 -14.61
CA ASN A 23 9.34 13.61 -14.19
C ASN A 23 9.73 13.58 -12.69
N GLY A 24 10.11 12.43 -12.18
CA GLY A 24 10.54 12.20 -10.80
C GLY A 24 9.63 11.29 -10.00
N ILE A 25 9.93 11.16 -8.72
CA ILE A 25 9.05 10.52 -7.73
C ILE A 25 8.18 11.62 -7.13
N GLY A 26 6.87 11.48 -7.23
CA GLY A 26 5.91 12.44 -6.71
C GLY A 26 5.85 12.50 -5.18
N THR A 27 5.01 13.39 -4.68
CA THR A 27 4.64 13.41 -3.25
C THR A 27 3.93 12.12 -2.85
N THR A 28 3.83 11.86 -1.55
CA THR A 28 3.11 10.68 -1.05
C THR A 28 1.66 10.63 -1.56
N ALA A 29 0.98 11.78 -1.62
CA ALA A 29 -0.40 11.85 -2.12
C ALA A 29 -0.49 11.52 -3.61
N GLU A 30 0.40 12.06 -4.43
CA GLU A 30 0.46 11.75 -5.87
C GLU A 30 0.77 10.27 -6.11
N ASN A 31 1.74 9.71 -5.40
CA ASN A 31 2.11 8.32 -5.52
C ASN A 31 0.97 7.37 -5.10
N LEU A 32 0.19 7.71 -4.05
CA LEU A 32 -0.97 6.94 -3.64
C LEU A 32 -2.11 7.00 -4.67
N LYS A 33 -2.32 8.16 -5.31
CA LYS A 33 -3.28 8.31 -6.42
C LYS A 33 -2.88 7.48 -7.63
N ASP A 34 -1.60 7.55 -8.03
CA ASP A 34 -1.07 6.77 -9.16
C ASP A 34 -1.17 5.26 -8.89
N ALA A 35 -0.84 4.82 -7.67
CA ALA A 35 -0.97 3.42 -7.28
C ALA A 35 -2.44 2.96 -7.31
N ALA A 36 -3.37 3.71 -6.72
CA ALA A 36 -4.79 3.39 -6.76
C ALA A 36 -5.33 3.32 -8.19
N ALA A 37 -4.91 4.23 -9.07
CA ALA A 37 -5.30 4.21 -10.48
C ALA A 37 -4.75 3.00 -11.25
N GLY A 38 -3.55 2.52 -10.91
CA GLY A 38 -2.98 1.30 -11.46
C GLY A 38 -3.80 0.07 -11.07
N GLU A 39 -4.06 -0.12 -9.79
CA GLU A 39 -4.89 -1.22 -9.28
C GLU A 39 -6.31 -1.19 -9.86
N HIS A 40 -6.90 0.02 -9.99
CA HIS A 40 -8.21 0.20 -10.62
C HIS A 40 -8.22 -0.34 -12.06
N TYR A 41 -7.23 0.05 -12.89
CA TYR A 41 -7.10 -0.47 -14.25
C TYR A 41 -6.95 -1.99 -14.26
N GLU A 42 -6.18 -2.55 -13.33
CA GLU A 42 -5.95 -4.00 -13.28
C GLU A 42 -7.24 -4.78 -13.01
N TRP A 43 -8.04 -4.39 -12.01
CA TRP A 43 -9.25 -5.15 -11.68
C TRP A 43 -10.45 -4.78 -12.56
N ASP A 44 -10.59 -3.54 -13.05
CA ASP A 44 -11.76 -3.08 -13.80
C ASP A 44 -11.66 -3.35 -15.31
N GLU A 45 -10.44 -3.39 -15.85
CA GLU A 45 -10.22 -3.60 -17.29
C GLU A 45 -9.38 -4.85 -17.59
N MET A 46 -8.16 -4.92 -17.06
CA MET A 46 -7.16 -5.90 -17.49
C MET A 46 -7.56 -7.33 -17.14
N TYR A 47 -7.83 -7.62 -15.87
CA TYR A 47 -8.20 -8.96 -15.43
C TYR A 47 -9.56 -9.41 -15.94
N GLN A 48 -10.54 -8.52 -16.09
CA GLN A 48 -11.83 -8.84 -16.70
C GLN A 48 -11.67 -9.28 -18.17
N LYS A 49 -10.78 -8.59 -18.89
CA LYS A 49 -10.46 -8.97 -20.26
C LYS A 49 -9.78 -10.32 -20.33
N PHE A 50 -8.78 -10.56 -19.48
CA PHE A 50 -8.05 -11.84 -19.45
C PHE A 50 -8.94 -13.01 -19.02
N GLU A 51 -9.84 -12.81 -18.04
CA GLU A 51 -10.86 -13.77 -17.64
C GLU A 51 -11.72 -14.20 -18.84
N LYS A 52 -12.27 -13.22 -19.55
CA LYS A 52 -13.10 -13.47 -20.73
C LYS A 52 -12.35 -14.18 -21.86
N GLU A 53 -11.13 -13.74 -22.20
CA GLU A 53 -10.31 -14.37 -23.23
C GLU A 53 -9.99 -15.82 -22.86
N ALA A 54 -9.64 -16.09 -21.59
CA ALA A 54 -9.38 -17.44 -21.13
C ALA A 54 -10.62 -18.34 -21.16
N GLU A 55 -11.81 -17.81 -20.87
CA GLU A 55 -13.07 -18.54 -21.00
C GLU A 55 -13.35 -18.89 -22.48
N GLU A 56 -13.21 -17.93 -23.40
CA GLU A 56 -13.42 -18.12 -24.83
C GLU A 56 -12.45 -19.16 -25.43
N GLU A 57 -11.23 -19.24 -24.92
CA GLU A 57 -10.22 -20.22 -25.31
C GLU A 57 -10.37 -21.59 -24.61
N GLY A 58 -11.31 -21.72 -23.66
CA GLY A 58 -11.59 -22.96 -22.93
C GLY A 58 -10.71 -23.19 -21.69
N PHE A 59 -9.92 -22.22 -21.27
CA PHE A 59 -9.08 -22.26 -20.07
C PHE A 59 -9.85 -21.85 -18.79
N THR A 60 -10.93 -22.54 -18.48
CA THR A 60 -11.86 -22.17 -17.39
C THR A 60 -11.21 -22.02 -16.02
N HIS A 61 -10.20 -22.86 -15.72
CA HIS A 61 -9.44 -22.74 -14.46
C HIS A 61 -8.61 -21.46 -14.44
N ILE A 62 -7.96 -21.10 -15.56
CA ILE A 62 -7.16 -19.87 -15.67
C ILE A 62 -8.09 -18.65 -15.59
N ALA A 63 -9.26 -18.67 -16.21
CA ALA A 63 -10.26 -17.63 -16.10
C ALA A 63 -10.65 -17.38 -14.62
N SER A 64 -10.92 -18.46 -13.87
CA SER A 64 -11.21 -18.35 -12.42
C SER A 64 -10.06 -17.74 -11.62
N LEU A 65 -8.81 -17.98 -12.00
CA LEU A 65 -7.65 -17.34 -11.36
C LEU A 65 -7.57 -15.85 -11.68
N PHE A 66 -7.79 -15.45 -12.94
CA PHE A 66 -7.85 -14.03 -13.31
C PHE A 66 -8.95 -13.29 -12.55
N HIS A 67 -10.14 -13.88 -12.45
CA HIS A 67 -11.22 -13.33 -11.62
C HIS A 67 -10.77 -13.13 -10.17
N ALA A 68 -10.22 -14.17 -9.54
CA ALA A 68 -9.81 -14.14 -8.13
C ALA A 68 -8.71 -13.10 -7.88
N VAL A 69 -7.72 -12.98 -8.77
CA VAL A 69 -6.66 -11.98 -8.66
C VAL A 69 -7.24 -10.57 -8.84
N GLY A 70 -8.13 -10.34 -9.81
CA GLY A 70 -8.81 -9.07 -9.98
C GLY A 70 -9.52 -8.58 -8.70
N GLN A 71 -10.13 -9.48 -7.92
CA GLN A 71 -10.70 -9.11 -6.61
C GLN A 71 -9.64 -8.71 -5.58
N ILE A 72 -8.42 -9.26 -5.66
CA ILE A 72 -7.30 -8.85 -4.79
C ILE A 72 -6.86 -7.44 -5.15
N GLU A 73 -6.71 -7.11 -6.44
CA GLU A 73 -6.30 -5.78 -6.88
C GLU A 73 -7.32 -4.69 -6.51
N ARG A 74 -8.61 -5.04 -6.51
CA ARG A 74 -9.64 -4.16 -5.97
C ARG A 74 -9.42 -3.83 -4.49
N HIS A 75 -9.02 -4.80 -3.67
CA HIS A 75 -8.67 -4.55 -2.26
C HIS A 75 -7.40 -3.72 -2.11
N HIS A 76 -6.45 -3.84 -3.05
CA HIS A 76 -5.26 -2.97 -3.06
C HIS A 76 -5.65 -1.52 -3.38
N GLU A 77 -6.52 -1.27 -4.35
CA GLU A 77 -7.08 0.06 -4.62
C GLU A 77 -7.74 0.65 -3.38
N GLU A 78 -8.67 -0.07 -2.74
CA GLU A 78 -9.36 0.36 -1.52
C GLU A 78 -8.36 0.73 -0.40
N ARG A 79 -7.26 -0.01 -0.28
CA ARG A 79 -6.17 0.26 0.67
C ARG A 79 -5.47 1.58 0.34
N TYR A 80 -5.07 1.79 -0.92
CA TYR A 80 -4.39 3.03 -1.32
C TYR A 80 -5.29 4.25 -1.18
N LEU A 81 -6.57 4.16 -1.54
CA LEU A 81 -7.55 5.22 -1.35
C LEU A 81 -7.78 5.53 0.14
N THR A 82 -7.79 4.53 1.00
CA THR A 82 -7.88 4.71 2.46
C THR A 82 -6.66 5.42 3.02
N LEU A 83 -5.46 5.03 2.58
CA LEU A 83 -4.20 5.70 2.99
C LEU A 83 -4.17 7.15 2.51
N LEU A 84 -4.59 7.41 1.28
CA LEU A 84 -4.71 8.76 0.72
C LEU A 84 -5.68 9.61 1.54
N SER A 85 -6.88 9.09 1.83
CA SER A 85 -7.88 9.76 2.66
C SER A 85 -7.34 10.07 4.06
N ASN A 86 -6.59 9.15 4.67
CA ASN A 86 -5.96 9.37 5.96
C ASN A 86 -4.92 10.50 5.91
N LEU A 87 -4.15 10.56 4.82
CA LEU A 87 -3.14 11.62 4.62
C LEU A 87 -3.81 12.98 4.43
N GLU A 88 -4.77 13.09 3.52
CA GLU A 88 -5.47 14.34 3.19
C GLU A 88 -6.28 14.88 4.37
N ASN A 89 -6.83 14.01 5.21
CA ASN A 89 -7.59 14.39 6.41
C ASN A 89 -6.74 14.45 7.68
N GLN A 90 -5.41 14.39 7.60
CA GLN A 90 -4.48 14.41 8.74
C GLN A 90 -4.74 13.30 9.77
N ARG A 91 -5.21 12.14 9.31
CA ARG A 91 -5.57 10.99 10.16
C ARG A 91 -4.50 9.90 10.25
N VAL A 92 -3.31 10.15 9.73
CA VAL A 92 -2.20 9.18 9.82
C VAL A 92 -1.85 8.95 11.30
N PHE A 93 -1.57 10.02 12.04
CA PHE A 93 -1.19 9.98 13.45
C PHE A 93 -2.28 10.53 14.40
N GLN A 94 -3.48 10.77 13.89
CA GLN A 94 -4.64 11.21 14.65
C GLN A 94 -5.88 10.40 14.24
N LYS A 95 -6.71 10.02 15.23
CA LYS A 95 -7.97 9.30 15.00
C LYS A 95 -9.13 10.04 15.65
N LEU A 96 -10.34 9.78 15.18
CA LEU A 96 -11.55 10.37 15.77
C LEU A 96 -11.83 9.79 17.17
N GLU A 97 -11.47 8.53 17.37
CA GLU A 97 -11.67 7.80 18.61
C GLU A 97 -10.36 7.57 19.36
N ILE A 98 -10.47 7.18 20.61
CA ILE A 98 -9.32 6.76 21.43
C ILE A 98 -8.87 5.39 20.93
N VAL A 99 -7.60 5.31 20.58
CA VAL A 99 -6.95 4.08 20.07
C VAL A 99 -5.66 3.80 20.84
N THR A 100 -5.11 2.61 20.66
CA THR A 100 -3.79 2.29 21.19
C THR A 100 -2.76 2.42 20.08
N TRP A 101 -1.78 3.29 20.33
CA TRP A 101 -0.59 3.48 19.50
C TRP A 101 0.55 2.64 20.06
N ILE A 102 1.34 2.04 19.19
CA ILE A 102 2.55 1.30 19.57
C ILE A 102 3.76 1.88 18.83
N CYS A 103 4.83 2.14 19.58
CA CYS A 103 6.13 2.51 19.01
C CYS A 103 6.78 1.27 18.40
N SER A 104 6.99 1.26 17.09
CA SER A 104 7.59 0.13 16.36
C SER A 104 9.04 -0.14 16.75
N ASN A 105 9.73 0.84 17.35
CA ASN A 105 11.12 0.68 17.81
C ASN A 105 11.23 -0.02 19.17
N CYS A 106 10.47 0.46 20.19
CA CYS A 106 10.65 -0.01 21.57
C CYS A 106 9.42 -0.72 22.17
N GLY A 107 8.30 -0.80 21.44
CA GLY A 107 7.07 -1.42 21.91
C GLY A 107 6.24 -0.59 22.89
N HIS A 108 6.63 0.67 23.20
CA HIS A 108 5.89 1.52 24.12
C HIS A 108 4.46 1.76 23.61
N LEU A 109 3.48 1.59 24.51
CA LEU A 109 2.06 1.79 24.21
C LEU A 109 1.58 3.14 24.73
N VAL A 110 0.80 3.84 23.90
CA VAL A 110 0.11 5.08 24.25
C VAL A 110 -1.35 4.98 23.89
N ILE A 111 -2.23 5.33 24.82
CA ILE A 111 -3.67 5.35 24.59
C ILE A 111 -4.12 6.79 24.40
N GLY A 112 -4.75 7.09 23.27
CA GLY A 112 -5.20 8.44 22.95
C GLY A 112 -5.68 8.59 21.52
N LYS A 113 -6.18 9.79 21.18
CA LYS A 113 -6.59 10.10 19.82
C LYS A 113 -5.41 10.35 18.88
N SER A 114 -4.26 10.75 19.41
CA SER A 114 -3.06 11.09 18.63
C SER A 114 -1.85 10.33 19.11
N ALA A 115 -0.99 9.94 18.16
CA ALA A 115 0.34 9.46 18.46
C ALA A 115 1.21 10.62 18.97
N PRO A 116 2.09 10.39 19.97
CA PRO A 116 3.07 11.40 20.40
C PRO A 116 3.99 11.85 19.28
N GLU A 117 4.40 13.11 19.26
CA GLU A 117 5.41 13.62 18.31
C GLU A 117 6.77 12.92 18.49
N VAL A 118 7.10 12.57 19.72
CA VAL A 118 8.32 11.86 20.10
C VAL A 118 7.97 10.79 21.13
N CYS A 119 8.53 9.60 20.96
CA CYS A 119 8.35 8.51 21.90
C CYS A 119 9.01 8.85 23.26
N PRO A 120 8.26 8.88 24.38
CA PRO A 120 8.81 9.27 25.68
C PRO A 120 9.82 8.26 26.26
N VAL A 121 9.89 7.06 25.69
CA VAL A 121 10.79 6.00 26.16
C VAL A 121 12.10 5.94 25.38
N CYS A 122 12.03 6.01 24.02
CA CYS A 122 13.20 5.81 23.18
C CYS A 122 13.56 7.00 22.27
N ALA A 123 12.84 8.14 22.42
CA ALA A 123 13.06 9.39 21.69
C ALA A 123 12.94 9.28 20.15
N HIS A 124 12.36 8.21 19.62
CA HIS A 124 12.09 8.12 18.19
C HIS A 124 10.91 9.01 17.80
N PRO A 125 10.92 9.60 16.58
CA PRO A 125 9.88 10.51 16.12
C PRO A 125 8.54 9.81 15.89
N GLN A 126 7.48 10.60 15.75
CA GLN A 126 6.08 10.15 15.56
C GLN A 126 5.92 9.09 14.46
N GLY A 127 6.72 9.15 13.40
CA GLY A 127 6.70 8.18 12.29
C GLY A 127 6.97 6.73 12.71
N PHE A 128 7.48 6.50 13.92
CA PHE A 128 7.64 5.16 14.50
C PHE A 128 6.38 4.64 15.19
N PHE A 129 5.33 5.45 15.35
CA PHE A 129 4.07 4.99 15.90
C PHE A 129 3.15 4.42 14.82
N ARG A 130 2.48 3.34 15.16
CA ARG A 130 1.39 2.74 14.37
C ARG A 130 0.26 2.32 15.31
N LEU A 131 -0.90 2.03 14.76
CA LEU A 131 -1.97 1.40 15.52
C LEU A 131 -1.53 0.02 16.00
N GLN A 132 -1.87 -0.32 17.25
CA GLN A 132 -1.62 -1.65 17.77
C GLN A 132 -2.55 -2.65 17.06
N ALA A 133 -1.99 -3.64 16.39
CA ALA A 133 -2.74 -4.81 15.92
C ALA A 133 -3.17 -5.67 17.12
N LYS A 134 -4.33 -6.31 17.02
CA LYS A 134 -4.90 -7.20 18.05
C LYS A 134 -5.39 -8.52 17.46
N ASP A 135 -4.92 -8.85 16.29
CA ASP A 135 -5.35 -9.98 15.45
C ASP A 135 -4.34 -11.15 15.46
N TYR A 136 -3.72 -11.37 16.61
CA TYR A 136 -2.79 -12.49 16.86
C TYR A 136 -3.34 -13.50 17.86
#